data_5bd17fb229a70dbb228a989f2333529f
#
_entry.id   5bd17fb229a70dbb228a989f2333529f
#
_cell.length_a   1.000
_cell.length_b   1.000
_cell.length_c   1.000
_cell.angle_alpha   90.00
_cell.angle_beta   90.00
_cell.angle_gamma   90.00
#
_symmetry.space_group_name_H-M   'P 1'
#
loop_
_entity.id
_entity.type
_entity.pdbx_description
1 polymer ?
#
loop_
_entity_poly.entity_id
_entity_poly.type
_entity_poly.pdbx_seq_one_letter_code
_entity_poly.pdbx_strand_id
1 'polypeptide(L)'
;DYKDETIITPATCEAAGSKKLTCTMCKADFITQTIPALGHDFSGDPVVVEATCKVAGTKTWTCKHGGCTKTKVETIAKLAHKYEIETIATPATCETNGVKKITCSLCKEDFITQYIPATGHDYSGDPVVVEPTCKAAGTRTWTCKHGGCTKPKVETIAKLAHKYEIETVVDKPT
;
A
#
# COMPACT_ATOMS: atom_id res chain seq x y z
N ASP A 1 -74.93 -2.89 1.70
CA ASP A 1 -73.62 -2.68 2.32
C ASP A 1 -72.80 -3.93 2.17
N TYR A 2 -71.59 -3.81 1.55
CA TYR A 2 -70.67 -4.93 1.32
C TYR A 2 -69.63 -4.89 2.43
N LYS A 3 -69.62 -5.82 3.36
CA LYS A 3 -68.70 -5.81 4.53
C LYS A 3 -67.98 -7.13 4.80
N ASP A 4 -68.52 -8.26 4.34
CA ASP A 4 -67.87 -9.56 4.55
C ASP A 4 -66.73 -9.73 3.52
N GLU A 5 -65.50 -9.61 3.96
CA GLU A 5 -64.30 -9.74 3.11
C GLU A 5 -63.80 -11.16 3.11
N THR A 6 -63.55 -11.71 1.92
CA THR A 6 -62.85 -12.99 1.74
C THR A 6 -61.75 -12.82 0.73
N ILE A 7 -60.51 -13.17 1.09
CA ILE A 7 -59.39 -13.14 0.19
C ILE A 7 -59.51 -14.32 -0.77
N ILE A 8 -59.59 -14.03 -2.09
CA ILE A 8 -59.62 -15.04 -3.16
C ILE A 8 -58.17 -15.42 -3.51
N THR A 9 -57.35 -14.42 -3.78
CA THR A 9 -55.94 -14.60 -4.06
C THR A 9 -55.15 -13.61 -3.24
N PRO A 10 -54.24 -14.07 -2.36
CA PRO A 10 -53.41 -13.16 -1.59
C PRO A 10 -52.45 -12.38 -2.50
N ALA A 11 -52.24 -11.09 -2.18
CA ALA A 11 -51.21 -10.31 -2.84
C ALA A 11 -49.83 -10.83 -2.46
N THR A 12 -48.92 -10.81 -3.42
CA THR A 12 -47.48 -11.07 -3.19
C THR A 12 -46.67 -9.79 -3.30
N CYS A 13 -45.38 -9.85 -3.12
CA CYS A 13 -44.52 -8.69 -3.32
C CYS A 13 -44.59 -8.12 -4.76
N GLU A 14 -44.80 -8.99 -5.75
CA GLU A 14 -44.74 -8.64 -7.18
C GLU A 14 -46.12 -8.70 -7.87
N ALA A 15 -47.06 -9.42 -7.31
CA ALA A 15 -48.37 -9.61 -7.92
C ALA A 15 -49.50 -9.09 -7.05
N ALA A 16 -50.44 -8.43 -7.66
CA ALA A 16 -51.69 -8.02 -7.02
C ALA A 16 -52.54 -9.26 -6.66
N GLY A 17 -53.20 -9.17 -5.53
CA GLY A 17 -54.19 -10.14 -5.08
C GLY A 17 -55.62 -9.69 -5.43
N SER A 18 -56.59 -10.49 -4.99
CA SER A 18 -58.02 -10.18 -5.12
C SER A 18 -58.79 -10.58 -3.87
N LYS A 19 -59.76 -9.82 -3.52
CA LYS A 19 -60.74 -10.10 -2.44
C LYS A 19 -62.15 -10.00 -2.97
N LYS A 20 -63.03 -10.78 -2.33
CA LYS A 20 -64.49 -10.78 -2.55
C LYS A 20 -65.11 -10.03 -1.40
N LEU A 21 -65.96 -9.07 -1.71
CA LEU A 21 -66.80 -8.36 -0.76
C LEU A 21 -68.22 -8.85 -0.99
N THR A 22 -68.86 -9.45 0.03
CA THR A 22 -70.22 -10.02 -0.06
C THR A 22 -71.23 -9.04 0.56
N CYS A 23 -72.40 -8.96 -0.05
CA CYS A 23 -73.49 -8.17 0.45
C CYS A 23 -73.99 -8.75 1.79
N THR A 24 -73.99 -7.90 2.84
CA THR A 24 -74.37 -8.31 4.21
C THR A 24 -75.85 -8.65 4.36
N MET A 25 -76.71 -8.10 3.44
CA MET A 25 -78.16 -8.27 3.52
C MET A 25 -78.63 -9.50 2.72
N CYS A 26 -78.26 -9.59 1.45
CA CYS A 26 -78.77 -10.67 0.60
C CYS A 26 -77.81 -11.87 0.57
N LYS A 27 -76.50 -11.72 0.90
CA LYS A 27 -75.44 -12.73 0.89
C LYS A 27 -75.26 -13.46 -0.42
N ALA A 28 -75.99 -13.09 -1.46
CA ALA A 28 -75.98 -13.66 -2.79
C ALA A 28 -75.07 -12.85 -3.77
N ASP A 29 -75.07 -11.53 -3.60
CA ASP A 29 -74.28 -10.64 -4.45
C ASP A 29 -72.88 -10.38 -3.88
N PHE A 30 -71.93 -10.25 -4.78
CA PHE A 30 -70.57 -9.92 -4.43
C PHE A 30 -69.89 -9.05 -5.47
N ILE A 31 -68.90 -8.29 -5.04
CA ILE A 31 -67.95 -7.59 -5.92
C ILE A 31 -66.54 -8.11 -5.67
N THR A 32 -65.72 -8.12 -6.71
CA THR A 32 -64.32 -8.44 -6.60
C THR A 32 -63.49 -7.14 -6.56
N GLN A 33 -62.61 -7.04 -5.64
CA GLN A 33 -61.71 -5.90 -5.47
C GLN A 33 -60.27 -6.35 -5.57
N THR A 34 -59.44 -5.61 -6.27
CA THR A 34 -57.99 -5.87 -6.38
C THR A 34 -57.30 -5.43 -5.08
N ILE A 35 -56.41 -6.25 -4.59
CA ILE A 35 -55.45 -5.94 -3.53
C ILE A 35 -54.14 -5.60 -4.21
N PRO A 36 -53.59 -4.39 -4.05
CA PRO A 36 -52.33 -4.03 -4.67
C PRO A 36 -51.20 -4.98 -4.26
N ALA A 37 -50.20 -5.17 -5.14
CA ALA A 37 -48.98 -5.88 -4.77
C ALA A 37 -48.28 -5.20 -3.54
N LEU A 38 -47.72 -6.03 -2.67
CA LEU A 38 -47.14 -5.56 -1.38
C LEU A 38 -45.86 -4.76 -1.57
N GLY A 39 -45.17 -4.97 -2.71
CA GLY A 39 -43.80 -4.50 -2.87
C GLY A 39 -42.80 -5.31 -2.04
N HIS A 40 -41.56 -4.91 -2.03
CA HIS A 40 -40.52 -5.54 -1.21
C HIS A 40 -40.21 -4.69 0.02
N ASP A 41 -40.16 -5.31 1.17
CA ASP A 41 -39.76 -4.68 2.43
C ASP A 41 -38.32 -5.10 2.80
N PHE A 42 -37.36 -4.20 2.60
CA PHE A 42 -35.95 -4.36 2.95
C PHE A 42 -35.56 -3.58 4.22
N SER A 43 -36.50 -3.33 5.13
CA SER A 43 -36.29 -2.57 6.39
C SER A 43 -35.59 -3.37 7.49
N GLY A 44 -35.24 -4.64 7.23
CA GLY A 44 -34.47 -5.46 8.18
C GLY A 44 -33.01 -5.10 8.24
N ASP A 45 -32.29 -5.69 9.20
CA ASP A 45 -30.84 -5.57 9.27
C ASP A 45 -30.17 -6.34 8.13
N PRO A 46 -29.17 -5.75 7.46
CA PRO A 46 -28.47 -6.43 6.38
C PRO A 46 -27.48 -7.46 6.92
N VAL A 47 -27.27 -8.51 6.18
CA VAL A 47 -26.06 -9.34 6.33
C VAL A 47 -24.91 -8.56 5.70
N VAL A 48 -23.86 -8.30 6.49
CA VAL A 48 -22.69 -7.52 6.08
C VAL A 48 -21.51 -8.44 5.85
N VAL A 49 -20.91 -8.31 4.67
CA VAL A 49 -19.57 -8.85 4.37
C VAL A 49 -18.64 -7.65 4.30
N GLU A 50 -17.70 -7.57 5.23
CA GLU A 50 -16.80 -6.44 5.32
C GLU A 50 -15.86 -6.34 4.10
N ALA A 51 -15.57 -5.09 3.72
CA ALA A 51 -14.59 -4.83 2.67
C ALA A 51 -13.17 -5.04 3.18
N THR A 52 -12.30 -5.52 2.31
CA THR A 52 -10.84 -5.54 2.51
C THR A 52 -10.17 -4.57 1.52
N CYS A 53 -8.86 -4.39 1.61
CA CYS A 53 -8.15 -3.62 0.58
C CYS A 53 -8.08 -4.34 -0.78
N LYS A 54 -8.38 -5.66 -0.83
CA LYS A 54 -8.41 -6.45 -2.07
C LYS A 54 -9.81 -6.66 -2.64
N VAL A 55 -10.78 -6.83 -1.77
CA VAL A 55 -12.14 -7.21 -2.15
C VAL A 55 -13.14 -6.21 -1.57
N ALA A 56 -14.07 -5.77 -2.40
CA ALA A 56 -15.22 -4.98 -1.96
C ALA A 56 -16.11 -5.81 -1.03
N GLY A 57 -16.69 -5.18 -0.03
CA GLY A 57 -17.69 -5.79 0.84
C GLY A 57 -19.10 -5.64 0.27
N THR A 58 -20.08 -6.22 0.95
CA THR A 58 -21.49 -6.13 0.59
C THR A 58 -22.38 -6.00 1.80
N LYS A 59 -23.51 -5.29 1.62
CA LYS A 59 -24.65 -5.31 2.52
C LYS A 59 -25.82 -5.95 1.78
N THR A 60 -26.39 -7.01 2.33
CA THR A 60 -27.48 -7.75 1.71
C THR A 60 -28.70 -7.77 2.60
N TRP A 61 -29.78 -7.17 2.14
CA TRP A 61 -31.10 -7.20 2.80
C TRP A 61 -31.97 -8.26 2.16
N THR A 62 -32.69 -9.01 2.95
CA THR A 62 -33.72 -9.95 2.47
C THR A 62 -35.10 -9.35 2.73
N CYS A 63 -35.99 -9.51 1.78
CA CYS A 63 -37.39 -9.06 1.95
C CYS A 63 -38.04 -9.72 3.17
N LYS A 64 -38.70 -8.92 4.01
CA LYS A 64 -39.38 -9.39 5.23
C LYS A 64 -40.70 -10.12 4.98
N HIS A 65 -41.33 -9.95 3.81
CA HIS A 65 -42.57 -10.63 3.52
C HIS A 65 -42.36 -12.15 3.40
N GLY A 66 -43.16 -12.91 4.14
CA GLY A 66 -43.07 -14.39 4.15
C GLY A 66 -43.19 -14.97 2.74
N GLY A 67 -42.32 -15.92 2.41
CA GLY A 67 -42.25 -16.55 1.08
C GLY A 67 -41.53 -15.73 -0.01
N CYS A 68 -41.10 -14.48 0.28
CA CYS A 68 -40.31 -13.67 -0.63
C CYS A 68 -38.81 -13.91 -0.42
N THR A 69 -38.11 -14.34 -1.47
CA THR A 69 -36.65 -14.60 -1.44
C THR A 69 -35.82 -13.50 -2.08
N LYS A 70 -36.47 -12.38 -2.45
CA LYS A 70 -35.76 -11.25 -3.07
C LYS A 70 -34.81 -10.55 -2.12
N THR A 71 -33.65 -10.19 -2.64
CA THR A 71 -32.63 -9.48 -1.89
C THR A 71 -32.29 -8.16 -2.55
N LYS A 72 -31.90 -7.18 -1.73
CA LYS A 72 -31.27 -5.92 -2.15
C LYS A 72 -29.81 -5.98 -1.73
N VAL A 73 -28.89 -5.75 -2.64
CA VAL A 73 -27.44 -5.75 -2.38
C VAL A 73 -26.87 -4.36 -2.61
N GLU A 74 -26.10 -3.87 -1.66
CA GLU A 74 -25.28 -2.67 -1.80
C GLU A 74 -23.81 -3.02 -1.61
N THR A 75 -22.95 -2.46 -2.44
CA THR A 75 -21.50 -2.69 -2.41
C THR A 75 -20.84 -1.74 -1.42
N ILE A 76 -19.97 -2.27 -0.56
CA ILE A 76 -19.05 -1.50 0.29
C ILE A 76 -17.73 -1.37 -0.48
N ALA A 77 -17.26 -0.15 -0.71
CA ALA A 77 -16.01 0.08 -1.41
C ALA A 77 -14.82 -0.60 -0.73
N LYS A 78 -13.82 -1.02 -1.51
CA LYS A 78 -12.57 -1.56 -0.99
C LYS A 78 -11.90 -0.56 -0.06
N LEU A 79 -11.23 -1.05 0.96
CA LEU A 79 -10.38 -0.24 1.82
C LEU A 79 -9.13 0.22 1.05
N ALA A 80 -8.63 1.40 1.36
CA ALA A 80 -7.33 1.84 0.85
C ALA A 80 -6.20 0.97 1.45
N HIS A 81 -5.13 0.73 0.68
CA HIS A 81 -3.95 0.08 1.21
C HIS A 81 -3.23 0.98 2.22
N LYS A 82 -2.75 0.39 3.31
CA LYS A 82 -2.04 1.05 4.39
C LYS A 82 -0.59 0.56 4.40
N TYR A 83 0.30 1.28 3.72
CA TYR A 83 1.70 0.92 3.58
C TYR A 83 2.51 1.40 4.79
N GLU A 84 2.75 0.52 5.76
CA GLU A 84 3.38 0.85 7.05
C GLU A 84 4.52 -0.09 7.45
N ILE A 85 4.58 -1.29 6.87
CA ILE A 85 5.58 -2.29 7.24
C ILE A 85 6.80 -2.12 6.33
N GLU A 86 7.86 -1.51 6.86
CA GLU A 86 9.10 -1.30 6.11
C GLU A 86 10.05 -2.48 6.28
N THR A 87 10.66 -2.92 5.19
CA THR A 87 11.70 -3.94 5.16
C THR A 87 12.77 -3.54 4.14
N ILE A 88 14.04 -3.59 4.53
CA ILE A 88 15.13 -3.36 3.59
C ILE A 88 15.31 -4.60 2.73
N ALA A 89 15.02 -4.47 1.44
CA ALA A 89 15.22 -5.53 0.46
C ALA A 89 16.66 -5.60 -0.02
N THR A 90 17.29 -4.43 -0.24
CA THR A 90 18.70 -4.31 -0.61
C THR A 90 19.29 -3.11 0.12
N PRO A 91 20.32 -3.25 0.94
CA PRO A 91 20.95 -2.12 1.59
C PRO A 91 21.65 -1.21 0.57
N ALA A 92 21.68 0.11 0.84
CA ALA A 92 22.49 1.03 0.07
C ALA A 92 23.98 0.79 0.32
N THR A 93 24.79 1.01 -0.69
CA THR A 93 26.26 1.03 -0.59
C THR A 93 26.78 2.45 -0.76
N CYS A 94 28.09 2.65 -0.75
CA CYS A 94 28.69 3.96 -1.03
C CYS A 94 28.36 4.46 -2.45
N GLU A 95 28.13 3.57 -3.40
CA GLU A 95 28.00 3.90 -4.82
C GLU A 95 26.63 3.54 -5.41
N THR A 96 25.91 2.61 -4.78
CA THR A 96 24.63 2.14 -5.31
C THR A 96 23.50 2.41 -4.32
N ASN A 97 22.37 2.79 -4.89
CA ASN A 97 21.14 2.94 -4.13
C ASN A 97 20.68 1.58 -3.58
N GLY A 98 20.17 1.58 -2.37
CA GLY A 98 19.43 0.47 -1.79
C GLY A 98 17.96 0.51 -2.18
N VAL A 99 17.23 -0.51 -1.79
CA VAL A 99 15.78 -0.64 -1.99
C VAL A 99 15.12 -1.04 -0.69
N LYS A 100 14.13 -0.31 -0.25
CA LYS A 100 13.20 -0.74 0.80
C LYS A 100 11.84 -1.09 0.20
N LYS A 101 11.23 -2.11 0.78
CA LYS A 101 9.88 -2.57 0.50
C LYS A 101 8.97 -2.09 1.63
N ILE A 102 7.87 -1.44 1.29
CA ILE A 102 6.88 -0.99 2.25
C ILE A 102 5.59 -1.78 1.97
N THR A 103 5.24 -2.67 2.88
CA THR A 103 4.14 -3.63 2.72
C THR A 103 2.87 -3.09 3.38
N CYS A 104 1.72 -3.35 2.76
CA CYS A 104 0.43 -3.01 3.33
C CYS A 104 0.19 -3.77 4.64
N SER A 105 -0.11 -3.03 5.74
CA SER A 105 -0.37 -3.61 7.06
C SER A 105 -1.67 -4.41 7.13
N LEU A 106 -2.64 -4.13 6.23
CA LEU A 106 -3.95 -4.78 6.20
C LEU A 106 -3.92 -6.13 5.47
N CYS A 107 -3.39 -6.18 4.23
CA CYS A 107 -3.34 -7.43 3.45
C CYS A 107 -2.00 -8.17 3.54
N LYS A 108 -0.91 -7.49 3.92
CA LYS A 108 0.45 -8.03 4.06
C LYS A 108 1.05 -8.63 2.76
N GLU A 109 0.37 -8.46 1.64
CA GLU A 109 0.78 -9.01 0.35
C GLU A 109 1.19 -7.92 -0.65
N ASP A 110 0.42 -6.83 -0.73
CA ASP A 110 0.76 -5.72 -1.61
C ASP A 110 1.84 -4.83 -1.00
N PHE A 111 2.75 -4.35 -1.84
CA PHE A 111 3.85 -3.51 -1.42
C PHE A 111 4.21 -2.47 -2.49
N ILE A 112 4.84 -1.42 -2.03
CA ILE A 112 5.53 -0.44 -2.88
C ILE A 112 7.03 -0.52 -2.59
N THR A 113 7.85 -0.14 -3.55
CA THR A 113 9.30 -0.04 -3.40
C THR A 113 9.74 1.41 -3.34
N GLN A 114 10.71 1.71 -2.48
CA GLN A 114 11.32 3.02 -2.38
C GLN A 114 12.84 2.86 -2.41
N TYR A 115 13.53 3.74 -3.15
CA TYR A 115 14.98 3.75 -3.17
C TYR A 115 15.55 4.41 -1.91
N ILE A 116 16.62 3.81 -1.40
CA ILE A 116 17.46 4.37 -0.34
C ILE A 116 18.67 4.96 -1.06
N PRO A 117 18.94 6.27 -0.97
CA PRO A 117 20.08 6.86 -1.66
C PRO A 117 21.40 6.19 -1.28
N ALA A 118 22.34 6.11 -2.23
CA ALA A 118 23.71 5.72 -1.96
C ALA A 118 24.32 6.60 -0.86
N THR A 119 25.08 5.99 0.05
CA THR A 119 25.61 6.69 1.24
C THR A 119 26.79 7.60 0.93
N GLY A 120 27.38 7.47 -0.26
CA GLY A 120 28.62 8.13 -0.60
C GLY A 120 29.83 7.54 0.14
N HIS A 121 31.00 8.14 -0.02
CA HIS A 121 32.21 7.74 0.68
C HIS A 121 32.49 8.69 1.86
N ASP A 122 32.87 8.14 2.99
CA ASP A 122 33.36 8.91 4.14
C ASP A 122 34.86 8.74 4.29
N TYR A 123 35.60 9.76 3.89
CA TYR A 123 37.07 9.84 4.01
C TYR A 123 37.51 10.77 5.14
N SER A 124 36.72 10.94 6.19
CA SER A 124 37.01 11.81 7.34
C SER A 124 38.07 11.27 8.31
N GLY A 125 38.63 10.09 8.04
CA GLY A 125 39.73 9.52 8.82
C GLY A 125 41.10 10.12 8.47
N ASP A 126 42.11 9.79 9.26
CA ASP A 126 43.50 10.16 8.98
C ASP A 126 44.03 9.34 7.80
N PRO A 127 44.74 9.97 6.83
CA PRO A 127 45.33 9.26 5.71
C PRO A 127 46.59 8.49 6.14
N VAL A 128 46.81 7.36 5.49
CA VAL A 128 48.15 6.75 5.43
C VAL A 128 49.00 7.59 4.51
N VAL A 129 50.12 8.12 5.01
CA VAL A 129 51.01 8.99 4.25
C VAL A 129 52.27 8.23 3.87
N VAL A 130 52.60 8.29 2.60
CA VAL A 130 53.93 7.93 2.06
C VAL A 130 54.62 9.23 1.69
N GLU A 131 55.67 9.58 2.43
CA GLU A 131 56.36 10.84 2.26
C GLU A 131 57.08 10.91 0.91
N PRO A 132 57.10 12.08 0.24
CA PRO A 132 57.80 12.26 -0.99
C PRO A 132 59.32 12.32 -0.77
N THR A 133 60.05 11.92 -1.76
CA THR A 133 61.50 12.10 -1.84
C THR A 133 61.84 13.01 -3.06
N CYS A 134 63.08 13.39 -3.23
CA CYS A 134 63.51 14.10 -4.42
C CYS A 134 63.44 13.24 -5.71
N LYS A 135 63.36 11.90 -5.55
CA LYS A 135 63.25 10.98 -6.71
C LYS A 135 61.83 10.50 -6.94
N ALA A 136 61.02 10.39 -5.89
CA ALA A 136 59.66 9.83 -5.99
C ALA A 136 58.63 10.76 -5.35
N ALA A 137 57.46 10.88 -5.96
CA ALA A 137 56.29 11.53 -5.35
C ALA A 137 55.76 10.70 -4.18
N GLY A 138 55.24 11.38 -3.16
CA GLY A 138 54.51 10.76 -2.03
C GLY A 138 53.04 10.58 -2.33
N THR A 139 52.32 9.94 -1.41
CA THR A 139 50.87 9.78 -1.49
C THR A 139 50.24 9.96 -0.11
N ARG A 140 48.97 10.44 -0.13
CA ARG A 140 48.05 10.38 1.00
C ARG A 140 46.89 9.50 0.59
N THR A 141 46.64 8.44 1.36
CA THR A 141 45.61 7.45 1.07
C THR A 141 44.63 7.39 2.20
N TRP A 142 43.35 7.74 1.93
CA TRP A 142 42.24 7.61 2.88
C TRP A 142 41.46 6.35 2.59
N THR A 143 41.04 5.65 3.61
CA THR A 143 40.11 4.52 3.51
C THR A 143 38.72 5.00 3.89
N CYS A 144 37.73 4.59 3.13
CA CYS A 144 36.32 4.88 3.45
C CYS A 144 35.95 4.25 4.80
N LYS A 145 35.27 5.00 5.68
CA LYS A 145 34.81 4.53 6.99
C LYS A 145 33.60 3.62 6.93
N HIS A 146 32.85 3.63 5.83
CA HIS A 146 31.71 2.73 5.69
C HIS A 146 32.16 1.29 5.53
N GLY A 147 31.62 0.41 6.39
CA GLY A 147 31.96 -1.02 6.35
C GLY A 147 31.67 -1.65 4.98
N GLY A 148 32.61 -2.48 4.51
CA GLY A 148 32.51 -3.14 3.20
C GLY A 148 32.91 -2.28 2.01
N CYS A 149 33.23 -0.99 2.19
CA CYS A 149 33.76 -0.15 1.13
C CYS A 149 35.26 -0.31 1.01
N THR A 150 35.76 -0.75 -0.15
CA THR A 150 37.19 -0.96 -0.40
C THR A 150 37.83 0.14 -1.27
N LYS A 151 37.09 1.16 -1.67
CA LYS A 151 37.60 2.24 -2.51
C LYS A 151 38.37 3.28 -1.69
N PRO A 152 39.68 3.46 -1.95
CA PRO A 152 40.46 4.50 -1.33
C PRO A 152 40.32 5.83 -2.09
N LYS A 153 40.52 6.94 -1.38
CA LYS A 153 40.83 8.24 -1.98
C LYS A 153 42.35 8.42 -1.90
N VAL A 154 43.00 8.64 -3.03
CA VAL A 154 44.45 8.83 -3.11
C VAL A 154 44.77 10.23 -3.64
N GLU A 155 45.61 10.96 -2.92
CA GLU A 155 46.16 12.23 -3.35
C GLU A 155 47.68 12.10 -3.48
N THR A 156 48.25 12.67 -4.54
CA THR A 156 49.70 12.65 -4.78
C THR A 156 50.36 13.86 -4.11
N ILE A 157 51.43 13.64 -3.38
CA ILE A 157 52.30 14.65 -2.83
C ILE A 157 53.46 14.87 -3.80
N ALA A 158 53.70 16.11 -4.22
CA ALA A 158 54.77 16.46 -5.14
C ALA A 158 56.16 16.02 -4.61
N LYS A 159 57.05 15.67 -5.52
CA LYS A 159 58.45 15.37 -5.19
C LYS A 159 59.10 16.55 -4.48
N LEU A 160 60.04 16.28 -3.58
CA LEU A 160 60.90 17.30 -2.97
C LEU A 160 61.88 17.88 -4.01
N ALA A 161 62.18 19.13 -3.88
CA ALA A 161 63.28 19.77 -4.65
C ALA A 161 64.62 19.19 -4.26
N HIS A 162 65.54 19.08 -5.21
CA HIS A 162 66.91 18.73 -4.91
C HIS A 162 67.59 19.87 -4.15
N LYS A 163 68.22 19.54 -3.05
CA LYS A 163 69.06 20.43 -2.30
C LYS A 163 70.53 20.07 -2.57
N TYR A 164 71.23 20.91 -3.31
CA TYR A 164 72.65 20.73 -3.61
C TYR A 164 73.47 21.46 -2.56
N GLU A 165 74.43 20.75 -1.96
CA GLU A 165 75.47 21.33 -1.14
C GLU A 165 76.71 21.56 -2.02
N ILE A 166 77.33 22.73 -1.92
CA ILE A 166 78.54 23.06 -2.64
C ILE A 166 79.73 22.56 -1.79
N GLU A 167 80.35 21.45 -2.24
CA GLU A 167 81.63 21.08 -1.70
C GLU A 167 82.73 21.91 -2.35
N THR A 168 83.40 22.77 -1.59
CA THR A 168 84.63 23.42 -2.05
C THR A 168 85.78 22.44 -2.02
N VAL A 169 86.12 21.89 -3.16
CA VAL A 169 87.42 21.12 -3.28
C VAL A 169 88.54 22.14 -3.30
N VAL A 170 89.28 22.24 -2.20
CA VAL A 170 90.52 23.02 -2.16
C VAL A 170 91.63 22.12 -2.65
N ASP A 171 92.04 22.32 -3.95
CA ASP A 171 93.23 21.69 -4.45
C ASP A 171 94.48 22.27 -3.70
N LYS A 172 95.14 21.39 -2.99
CA LYS A 172 96.43 21.72 -2.39
C LYS A 172 97.44 21.96 -3.52
N PRO A 173 98.12 23.14 -3.52
CA PRO A 173 99.22 23.31 -4.49
C PRO A 173 100.36 22.37 -4.13
N THR A 174 100.91 21.67 -5.15
CA THR A 174 102.13 20.90 -5.12
C THR A 174 103.38 21.78 -4.92
#